data_e07b47d6746eea93be68c16c612f49c0
#
_entry.id   e07b47d6746eea93be68c16c612f49c0
#
_cell.length_a   1.000
_cell.length_b   1.000
_cell.length_c   1.000
_cell.angle_alpha   90.00
_cell.angle_beta   90.00
_cell.angle_gamma   90.00
#
_symmetry.space_group_name_H-M   'P 1'
#
loop_
_entity.id
_entity.type
_entity.pdbx_description
1 polymer ?
#
loop_
_entity_poly.entity_id
_entity_poly.type
_entity_poly.pdbx_seq_one_letter_code
_entity_poly.pdbx_strand_id
1 'polypeptide(L)'
;MVMLAAGCATSSVTPTASPTPSAALALLDQSEPREAAQQLEAEAASASGVQRSRLLAAAAFGWHDAGDDARARTLLAQVNARQLSGEERARFGLLTGELAVIDKQSVQALQALGDSPQGLTQPLQTRWFMARTAALEATGDLFGAAANRARADASLTGTARSENQRAIVRLLAALDDATLKGRTAALPAGDPLYNFAGRALISRGLGLPRAFERDAQWGFDTSKRPPAERDGYRPPVKLGVLLPITGNLATVAAPVRDGLLAGYYAETRRRPEVQFFDTAGTPAGANAAYDKAVSAGVDYVVGPLGRDEVSALFARGQLAVPVLALNRPTDNKAPPSGSAGFSLAPEDDGIMAAEYLLSRERRNVLIVGTSDDNGKRTIKAFRDRFTERGGTVAGSISVADAPGDIGAQLRNYGTADAVFLAVRGNTARALAPQLALAGFAGKSRVGTSQLVAGTGKVEDDLVLDGIVYPSETWTVLGVSGLPAVSEVASTLPSARGPAARLFAFGYDAWKITAYLEKLATGSDGGLHGATGTLHLDGFGNVLRTPAWSTFSGGRPTPIADGR
;
A
#
# COMPACT_ATOMS: atom_id res chain seq x y z
N MET A 1 -53.89 3.60 -56.22
CA MET A 1 -52.66 3.06 -55.52
C MET A 1 -52.18 4.18 -54.62
N VAL A 2 -52.54 4.10 -53.32
CA VAL A 2 -52.28 5.13 -52.33
C VAL A 2 -51.06 4.69 -51.55
N MET A 3 -49.99 5.49 -51.59
CA MET A 3 -48.81 5.27 -50.71
C MET A 3 -49.05 5.94 -49.36
N LEU A 4 -49.05 5.12 -48.28
CA LEU A 4 -48.99 5.59 -46.92
C LEU A 4 -47.50 5.79 -46.55
N ALA A 5 -47.13 7.02 -46.25
CA ALA A 5 -45.83 7.33 -45.62
C ALA A 5 -45.96 7.21 -44.09
N ALA A 6 -45.25 6.26 -43.51
CA ALA A 6 -45.13 6.13 -42.07
C ALA A 6 -44.01 7.07 -41.55
N GLY A 7 -44.38 8.13 -40.86
CA GLY A 7 -43.45 9.02 -40.16
C GLY A 7 -42.98 8.41 -38.83
N CYS A 8 -41.68 8.14 -38.72
CA CYS A 8 -41.05 7.84 -37.43
C CYS A 8 -40.90 9.12 -36.60
N ALA A 9 -41.64 9.22 -35.50
CA ALA A 9 -41.45 10.25 -34.52
C ALA A 9 -40.20 9.89 -33.65
N THR A 10 -39.11 10.58 -33.87
CA THR A 10 -37.94 10.55 -32.94
C THR A 10 -38.29 11.38 -31.71
N SER A 11 -38.53 10.69 -30.59
CA SER A 11 -38.63 11.32 -29.28
C SER A 11 -37.27 11.89 -28.91
N SER A 12 -37.09 13.20 -29.02
CA SER A 12 -35.96 13.90 -28.44
C SER A 12 -36.07 13.85 -26.90
N VAL A 13 -35.24 13.03 -26.26
CA VAL A 13 -35.06 13.09 -24.80
C VAL A 13 -34.36 14.41 -24.52
N THR A 14 -35.10 15.37 -24.02
CA THR A 14 -34.57 16.62 -23.47
C THR A 14 -33.71 16.27 -22.27
N PRO A 15 -32.43 16.71 -22.17
CA PRO A 15 -31.65 16.51 -20.97
C PRO A 15 -32.39 17.22 -19.82
N THR A 16 -32.72 16.46 -18.78
CA THR A 16 -33.33 17.00 -17.56
C THR A 16 -32.33 17.99 -16.98
N ALA A 17 -32.65 19.28 -17.00
CA ALA A 17 -31.84 20.31 -16.38
C ALA A 17 -31.65 19.94 -14.89
N SER A 18 -30.43 20.00 -14.39
CA SER A 18 -30.14 19.83 -12.98
C SER A 18 -31.01 20.82 -12.19
N PRO A 19 -31.72 20.37 -11.13
CA PRO A 19 -32.58 21.26 -10.38
C PRO A 19 -31.76 22.42 -9.83
N THR A 20 -32.21 23.65 -10.09
CA THR A 20 -31.58 24.86 -9.53
C THR A 20 -31.62 24.76 -7.98
N PRO A 21 -30.50 24.95 -7.27
CA PRO A 21 -30.48 24.97 -5.82
C PRO A 21 -31.53 25.95 -5.27
N SER A 22 -32.16 25.58 -4.15
CA SER A 22 -33.06 26.54 -3.49
C SER A 22 -32.28 27.77 -3.03
N ALA A 23 -32.92 28.92 -2.93
CA ALA A 23 -32.27 30.16 -2.48
C ALA A 23 -31.59 29.97 -1.11
N ALA A 24 -32.16 29.14 -0.24
CA ALA A 24 -31.59 28.79 1.05
C ALA A 24 -30.26 28.04 0.94
N LEU A 25 -30.14 27.08 0.03
CA LEU A 25 -28.89 26.34 -0.20
C LEU A 25 -27.84 27.23 -0.86
N ALA A 26 -28.25 28.08 -1.79
CA ALA A 26 -27.34 29.05 -2.43
C ALA A 26 -26.72 30.01 -1.40
N LEU A 27 -27.50 30.43 -0.41
CA LEU A 27 -27.01 31.30 0.67
C LEU A 27 -25.96 30.57 1.55
N LEU A 28 -26.20 29.31 1.90
CA LEU A 28 -25.24 28.48 2.65
C LEU A 28 -23.91 28.30 1.90
N ASP A 29 -23.96 28.13 0.60
CA ASP A 29 -22.76 27.85 -0.22
C ASP A 29 -21.96 29.13 -0.56
N GLN A 30 -22.56 30.31 -0.39
CA GLN A 30 -21.96 31.61 -0.81
C GLN A 30 -21.58 32.52 0.38
N SER A 31 -22.01 32.21 1.59
CA SER A 31 -21.82 33.05 2.77
C SER A 31 -21.05 32.34 3.86
N GLU A 32 -20.55 33.12 4.84
CA GLU A 32 -20.00 32.55 6.06
C GLU A 32 -21.09 31.75 6.81
N PRO A 33 -20.80 30.52 7.29
CA PRO A 33 -21.81 29.62 7.83
C PRO A 33 -22.71 30.22 8.91
N ARG A 34 -22.12 31.02 9.81
CA ARG A 34 -22.86 31.67 10.91
C ARG A 34 -23.79 32.75 10.40
N GLU A 35 -23.37 33.55 9.45
CA GLU A 35 -24.18 34.63 8.87
C GLU A 35 -25.35 34.05 8.08
N ALA A 36 -25.08 33.04 7.25
CA ALA A 36 -26.10 32.31 6.51
C ALA A 36 -27.13 31.68 7.46
N ALA A 37 -26.67 31.04 8.54
CA ALA A 37 -27.55 30.40 9.52
C ALA A 37 -28.48 31.43 10.24
N GLN A 38 -27.92 32.58 10.63
CA GLN A 38 -28.70 33.65 11.27
C GLN A 38 -29.78 34.21 10.33
N GLN A 39 -29.43 34.49 9.09
CA GLN A 39 -30.36 35.01 8.10
C GLN A 39 -31.49 34.01 7.83
N LEU A 40 -31.14 32.73 7.57
CA LEU A 40 -32.11 31.67 7.28
C LEU A 40 -33.04 31.41 8.47
N GLU A 41 -32.54 31.48 9.70
CA GLU A 41 -33.36 31.36 10.91
C GLU A 41 -34.33 32.52 11.07
N ALA A 42 -33.90 33.76 10.81
CA ALA A 42 -34.75 34.93 10.81
C ALA A 42 -35.85 34.84 9.74
N GLU A 43 -35.55 34.41 8.53
CA GLU A 43 -36.52 34.18 7.46
C GLU A 43 -37.52 33.07 7.84
N ALA A 44 -37.04 31.99 8.51
CA ALA A 44 -37.88 30.90 8.95
C ALA A 44 -38.94 31.34 9.97
N ALA A 45 -38.67 32.39 10.75
CA ALA A 45 -39.62 32.92 11.75
C ALA A 45 -40.90 33.47 11.11
N SER A 46 -40.83 34.02 9.91
CA SER A 46 -41.96 34.56 9.13
C SER A 46 -42.55 33.56 8.15
N ALA A 47 -41.89 32.42 7.92
CA ALA A 47 -42.31 31.38 6.98
C ALA A 47 -43.23 30.33 7.61
N SER A 48 -43.99 29.61 6.79
CA SER A 48 -44.85 28.52 7.21
C SER A 48 -44.75 27.30 6.30
N GLY A 49 -45.26 26.16 6.78
CA GLY A 49 -45.35 24.91 6.01
C GLY A 49 -44.01 24.44 5.45
N VAL A 50 -43.97 24.10 4.17
CA VAL A 50 -42.79 23.57 3.47
C VAL A 50 -41.62 24.56 3.50
N GLN A 51 -41.91 25.85 3.27
CA GLN A 51 -40.86 26.88 3.24
C GLN A 51 -40.17 27.03 4.59
N ARG A 52 -40.94 27.01 5.71
CA ARG A 52 -40.36 27.04 7.05
C ARG A 52 -39.45 25.84 7.30
N SER A 53 -39.88 24.62 6.94
CA SER A 53 -39.06 23.42 7.12
C SER A 53 -37.75 23.47 6.31
N ARG A 54 -37.76 24.00 5.10
CA ARG A 54 -36.56 24.18 4.25
C ARG A 54 -35.59 25.17 4.88
N LEU A 55 -36.07 26.33 5.31
CA LEU A 55 -35.24 27.38 5.93
C LEU A 55 -34.65 26.89 7.26
N LEU A 56 -35.45 26.20 8.11
CA LEU A 56 -34.95 25.64 9.37
C LEU A 56 -33.89 24.55 9.14
N ALA A 57 -34.09 23.68 8.16
CA ALA A 57 -33.10 22.65 7.82
C ALA A 57 -31.77 23.27 7.33
N ALA A 58 -31.85 24.28 6.47
CA ALA A 58 -30.67 25.01 5.99
C ALA A 58 -30.00 25.80 7.12
N ALA A 59 -30.75 26.50 7.97
CA ALA A 59 -30.23 27.20 9.15
C ALA A 59 -29.49 26.25 10.11
N ALA A 60 -30.12 25.08 10.39
CA ALA A 60 -29.50 24.06 11.25
C ALA A 60 -28.15 23.55 10.65
N PHE A 61 -28.08 23.35 9.34
CA PHE A 61 -26.86 22.97 8.65
C PHE A 61 -25.77 24.05 8.80
N GLY A 62 -26.13 25.31 8.59
CA GLY A 62 -25.18 26.44 8.77
C GLY A 62 -24.71 26.60 10.21
N TRP A 63 -25.56 26.40 11.22
CA TRP A 63 -25.15 26.42 12.63
C TRP A 63 -24.18 25.31 12.99
N HIS A 64 -24.39 24.10 12.45
CA HIS A 64 -23.44 22.99 12.61
C HIS A 64 -22.09 23.35 11.99
N ASP A 65 -22.07 23.87 10.77
CA ASP A 65 -20.83 24.29 10.08
C ASP A 65 -20.15 25.47 10.82
N ALA A 66 -20.92 26.30 11.54
CA ALA A 66 -20.40 27.35 12.43
C ALA A 66 -19.94 26.84 13.81
N GLY A 67 -20.06 25.52 14.08
CA GLY A 67 -19.66 24.89 15.34
C GLY A 67 -20.69 24.99 16.47
N ASP A 68 -21.94 25.42 16.20
CA ASP A 68 -23.03 25.49 17.19
C ASP A 68 -24.01 24.30 17.02
N ASP A 69 -23.56 23.12 17.44
CA ASP A 69 -24.35 21.89 17.37
C ASP A 69 -25.61 21.94 18.23
N ALA A 70 -25.57 22.67 19.35
CA ALA A 70 -26.74 22.79 20.22
C ALA A 70 -27.87 23.55 19.51
N ARG A 71 -27.56 24.64 18.84
CA ARG A 71 -28.49 25.39 18.03
C ARG A 71 -29.00 24.57 16.85
N ALA A 72 -28.11 23.87 16.16
CA ALA A 72 -28.49 22.98 15.06
C ALA A 72 -29.51 21.93 15.47
N ARG A 73 -29.31 21.25 16.61
CA ARG A 73 -30.30 20.28 17.16
C ARG A 73 -31.66 20.91 17.48
N THR A 74 -31.64 22.10 18.08
CA THR A 74 -32.86 22.82 18.41
C THR A 74 -33.72 23.14 17.19
N LEU A 75 -33.08 23.52 16.09
CA LEU A 75 -33.74 23.81 14.82
C LEU A 75 -34.20 22.53 14.11
N LEU A 76 -33.38 21.49 14.08
CA LEU A 76 -33.70 20.20 13.48
C LEU A 76 -34.97 19.58 14.10
N ALA A 77 -35.17 19.72 15.41
CA ALA A 77 -36.35 19.21 16.08
C ALA A 77 -37.68 19.85 15.60
N GLN A 78 -37.60 21.01 14.92
CA GLN A 78 -38.73 21.72 14.35
C GLN A 78 -38.95 21.41 12.86
N VAL A 79 -38.03 20.70 12.22
CA VAL A 79 -38.10 20.39 10.80
C VAL A 79 -39.05 19.22 10.54
N ASN A 80 -40.01 19.40 9.63
CA ASN A 80 -40.75 18.28 9.08
C ASN A 80 -40.00 17.68 7.88
N ALA A 81 -39.24 16.61 8.14
CA ALA A 81 -38.40 15.95 7.14
C ALA A 81 -39.20 15.46 5.90
N ARG A 82 -40.49 15.18 6.01
CA ARG A 82 -41.33 14.75 4.88
C ARG A 82 -41.55 15.87 3.85
N GLN A 83 -41.35 17.11 4.25
CA GLN A 83 -41.50 18.29 3.41
C GLN A 83 -40.22 18.64 2.63
N LEU A 84 -39.11 17.98 2.94
CA LEU A 84 -37.82 18.16 2.25
C LEU A 84 -37.72 17.20 1.06
N SER A 85 -37.06 17.65 -0.02
CA SER A 85 -36.81 16.86 -1.21
C SER A 85 -35.46 17.16 -1.82
N GLY A 86 -34.96 16.29 -2.69
CA GLY A 86 -33.70 16.49 -3.40
C GLY A 86 -32.53 16.75 -2.45
N GLU A 87 -31.73 17.76 -2.77
CA GLU A 87 -30.53 18.13 -1.99
C GLU A 87 -30.84 18.56 -0.56
N GLU A 88 -31.97 19.26 -0.32
CA GLU A 88 -32.36 19.68 1.03
C GLU A 88 -32.54 18.48 1.96
N ARG A 89 -33.19 17.43 1.44
CA ARG A 89 -33.38 16.18 2.20
C ARG A 89 -32.06 15.45 2.40
N ALA A 90 -31.19 15.45 1.40
CA ALA A 90 -29.88 14.82 1.51
C ALA A 90 -28.97 15.53 2.54
N ARG A 91 -28.95 16.87 2.54
CA ARG A 91 -28.23 17.67 3.57
C ARG A 91 -28.83 17.47 4.97
N PHE A 92 -30.15 17.40 5.09
CA PHE A 92 -30.80 17.09 6.36
C PHE A 92 -30.39 15.72 6.91
N GLY A 93 -30.34 14.69 6.06
CA GLY A 93 -29.87 13.35 6.42
C GLY A 93 -28.40 13.35 6.84
N LEU A 94 -27.54 14.06 6.11
CA LEU A 94 -26.12 14.23 6.44
C LEU A 94 -25.96 14.87 7.83
N LEU A 95 -26.56 16.03 8.06
CA LEU A 95 -26.49 16.74 9.35
C LEU A 95 -27.00 15.89 10.51
N THR A 96 -28.13 15.22 10.33
CA THR A 96 -28.69 14.34 11.36
C THR A 96 -27.73 13.20 11.67
N GLY A 97 -27.09 12.64 10.65
CA GLY A 97 -26.09 11.58 10.79
C GLY A 97 -24.82 12.06 11.49
N GLU A 98 -24.28 13.23 11.12
CA GLU A 98 -23.09 13.82 11.75
C GLU A 98 -23.32 14.11 13.24
N LEU A 99 -24.46 14.70 13.58
CA LEU A 99 -24.83 14.95 14.99
C LEU A 99 -25.01 13.65 15.77
N ALA A 100 -25.61 12.61 15.17
CA ALA A 100 -25.75 11.31 15.80
C ALA A 100 -24.37 10.62 16.01
N VAL A 101 -23.40 10.81 15.12
CA VAL A 101 -22.00 10.36 15.32
C VAL A 101 -21.38 11.06 16.53
N ILE A 102 -21.52 12.37 16.62
CA ILE A 102 -21.03 13.16 17.77
C ILE A 102 -21.65 12.66 19.09
N ASP A 103 -22.93 12.33 19.06
CA ASP A 103 -23.69 11.83 20.22
C ASP A 103 -23.43 10.32 20.48
N LYS A 104 -22.52 9.67 19.72
CA LYS A 104 -22.20 8.24 19.78
C LYS A 104 -23.40 7.31 19.53
N GLN A 105 -24.38 7.78 18.78
CA GLN A 105 -25.60 7.06 18.40
C GLN A 105 -25.41 6.42 17.00
N SER A 106 -24.46 5.50 16.88
CA SER A 106 -23.95 5.00 15.58
C SER A 106 -25.03 4.33 14.72
N VAL A 107 -25.99 3.61 15.33
CA VAL A 107 -27.11 2.98 14.61
C VAL A 107 -28.03 4.05 14.01
N GLN A 108 -28.33 5.09 14.79
CA GLN A 108 -29.16 6.21 14.33
C GLN A 108 -28.44 7.02 13.24
N ALA A 109 -27.12 7.20 13.38
CA ALA A 109 -26.29 7.82 12.35
C ALA A 109 -26.41 7.08 11.01
N LEU A 110 -26.27 5.74 11.01
CA LEU A 110 -26.40 4.93 9.80
C LEU A 110 -27.80 5.02 9.18
N GLN A 111 -28.84 5.05 10.01
CA GLN A 111 -30.23 5.24 9.54
C GLN A 111 -30.44 6.61 8.89
N ALA A 112 -29.91 7.67 9.49
CA ALA A 112 -30.05 9.04 8.98
C ALA A 112 -29.27 9.25 7.68
N LEU A 113 -28.03 8.72 7.60
CA LEU A 113 -27.18 8.80 6.41
C LEU A 113 -27.71 7.96 5.25
N GLY A 114 -28.41 6.84 5.54
CA GLY A 114 -28.87 5.91 4.51
C GLY A 114 -27.70 5.24 3.78
N ASP A 115 -27.95 4.67 2.59
CA ASP A 115 -26.97 3.85 1.85
C ASP A 115 -26.28 4.58 0.70
N SER A 116 -26.70 5.80 0.37
CA SER A 116 -26.19 6.54 -0.78
C SER A 116 -26.08 8.04 -0.50
N PRO A 117 -25.00 8.70 -0.92
CA PRO A 117 -24.83 10.16 -0.84
C PRO A 117 -25.53 10.90 -1.98
N GLN A 118 -26.49 10.27 -2.69
CA GLN A 118 -27.20 10.90 -3.78
C GLN A 118 -27.88 12.21 -3.37
N GLY A 119 -27.78 13.24 -4.23
CA GLY A 119 -28.30 14.57 -3.95
C GLY A 119 -27.36 15.49 -3.20
N LEU A 120 -26.19 15.01 -2.76
CA LEU A 120 -25.15 15.84 -2.16
C LEU A 120 -24.09 16.30 -3.20
N THR A 121 -23.57 17.50 -3.02
CA THR A 121 -22.40 17.98 -3.77
C THR A 121 -21.15 17.18 -3.40
N GLN A 122 -20.12 17.18 -4.26
CA GLN A 122 -18.91 16.37 -4.03
C GLN A 122 -18.23 16.61 -2.66
N PRO A 123 -18.07 17.85 -2.16
CA PRO A 123 -17.55 18.08 -0.82
C PRO A 123 -18.41 17.45 0.28
N LEU A 124 -19.75 17.54 0.16
CA LEU A 124 -20.69 16.96 1.12
C LEU A 124 -20.75 15.43 1.02
N GLN A 125 -20.53 14.85 -0.17
CA GLN A 125 -20.37 13.39 -0.29
C GLN A 125 -19.16 12.89 0.49
N THR A 126 -18.05 13.65 0.46
CA THR A 126 -16.86 13.30 1.26
C THR A 126 -17.18 13.31 2.77
N ARG A 127 -17.89 14.34 3.25
CA ARG A 127 -18.37 14.40 4.64
C ARG A 127 -19.28 13.20 4.97
N TRP A 128 -20.19 12.88 4.09
CA TRP A 128 -21.11 11.74 4.25
C TRP A 128 -20.33 10.42 4.37
N PHE A 129 -19.34 10.16 3.50
CA PHE A 129 -18.50 8.97 3.60
C PHE A 129 -17.73 8.92 4.93
N MET A 130 -17.23 10.06 5.40
CA MET A 130 -16.50 10.12 6.67
C MET A 130 -17.40 9.91 7.89
N ALA A 131 -18.60 10.52 7.92
CA ALA A 131 -19.58 10.31 8.98
C ALA A 131 -20.04 8.85 9.02
N ARG A 132 -20.34 8.26 7.85
CA ARG A 132 -20.74 6.86 7.76
C ARG A 132 -19.61 5.92 8.19
N THR A 133 -18.36 6.25 7.86
CA THR A 133 -17.18 5.52 8.33
C THR A 133 -17.14 5.48 9.85
N ALA A 134 -17.26 6.62 10.52
CA ALA A 134 -17.22 6.69 11.98
C ALA A 134 -18.33 5.83 12.63
N ALA A 135 -19.53 5.86 12.07
CA ALA A 135 -20.65 5.06 12.54
C ALA A 135 -20.42 3.55 12.33
N LEU A 136 -19.86 3.15 11.18
CA LEU A 136 -19.54 1.74 10.88
C LEU A 136 -18.39 1.22 11.75
N GLU A 137 -17.35 2.02 11.98
CA GLU A 137 -16.27 1.66 12.93
C GLU A 137 -16.85 1.40 14.33
N ALA A 138 -17.72 2.27 14.82
CA ALA A 138 -18.33 2.14 16.13
C ALA A 138 -19.32 0.96 16.27
N THR A 139 -19.90 0.50 15.16
CA THR A 139 -20.75 -0.71 15.12
C THR A 139 -19.99 -2.00 14.81
N GLY A 140 -18.67 -1.91 14.55
CA GLY A 140 -17.79 -3.05 14.29
C GLY A 140 -17.75 -3.51 12.83
N ASP A 141 -18.43 -2.85 11.88
CA ASP A 141 -18.27 -3.14 10.45
C ASP A 141 -17.04 -2.44 9.87
N LEU A 142 -15.86 -2.96 10.23
CA LEU A 142 -14.58 -2.39 9.82
C LEU A 142 -14.35 -2.45 8.30
N PHE A 143 -14.88 -3.47 7.62
CA PHE A 143 -14.77 -3.56 6.17
C PHE A 143 -15.64 -2.52 5.47
N GLY A 144 -16.88 -2.32 5.96
CA GLY A 144 -17.76 -1.27 5.47
C GLY A 144 -17.19 0.13 5.71
N ALA A 145 -16.56 0.34 6.87
CA ALA A 145 -15.85 1.58 7.19
C ALA A 145 -14.69 1.82 6.19
N ALA A 146 -13.86 0.80 5.92
CA ALA A 146 -12.79 0.88 4.93
C ALA A 146 -13.32 1.19 3.52
N ALA A 147 -14.47 0.62 3.13
CA ALA A 147 -15.10 0.86 1.84
C ALA A 147 -15.57 2.32 1.68
N ASN A 148 -16.14 2.92 2.71
CA ASN A 148 -16.52 4.34 2.68
C ASN A 148 -15.29 5.26 2.61
N ARG A 149 -14.22 4.96 3.33
CA ARG A 149 -12.96 5.70 3.21
C ARG A 149 -12.35 5.58 1.81
N ALA A 150 -12.39 4.41 1.21
CA ALA A 150 -11.87 4.21 -0.15
C ALA A 150 -12.65 5.03 -1.19
N ARG A 151 -13.97 5.18 -1.02
CA ARG A 151 -14.79 6.05 -1.88
C ARG A 151 -14.48 7.54 -1.68
N ALA A 152 -14.16 7.95 -0.46
CA ALA A 152 -13.75 9.33 -0.16
C ALA A 152 -12.32 9.64 -0.69
N ASP A 153 -11.45 8.65 -0.88
CA ASP A 153 -10.02 8.84 -1.15
C ASP A 153 -9.73 9.67 -2.41
N ALA A 154 -10.57 9.52 -3.45
CA ALA A 154 -10.41 10.24 -4.71
C ALA A 154 -10.62 11.76 -4.58
N SER A 155 -11.40 12.21 -3.60
CA SER A 155 -11.66 13.63 -3.33
C SER A 155 -10.69 14.27 -2.34
N LEU A 156 -9.84 13.46 -1.69
CA LEU A 156 -8.85 13.92 -0.73
C LEU A 156 -7.50 14.16 -1.40
N THR A 157 -6.74 15.13 -0.87
CA THR A 157 -5.41 15.48 -1.37
C THR A 157 -4.41 15.63 -0.22
N GLY A 158 -3.12 15.62 -0.54
CA GLY A 158 -2.04 15.91 0.40
C GLY A 158 -2.06 15.01 1.65
N THR A 159 -1.90 15.62 2.81
CA THR A 159 -1.84 14.94 4.12
C THR A 159 -3.14 14.20 4.43
N ALA A 160 -4.30 14.82 4.15
CA ALA A 160 -5.61 14.22 4.42
C ALA A 160 -5.80 12.89 3.66
N ARG A 161 -5.38 12.83 2.39
CA ARG A 161 -5.41 11.59 1.62
C ARG A 161 -4.49 10.53 2.21
N SER A 162 -3.28 10.91 2.59
CA SER A 162 -2.30 9.98 3.18
C SER A 162 -2.79 9.40 4.51
N GLU A 163 -3.44 10.21 5.34
CA GLU A 163 -4.04 9.78 6.60
C GLU A 163 -5.24 8.85 6.37
N ASN A 164 -6.08 9.18 5.40
CA ASN A 164 -7.20 8.34 4.99
C ASN A 164 -6.75 6.96 4.53
N GLN A 165 -5.72 6.89 3.68
CA GLN A 165 -5.16 5.62 3.20
C GLN A 165 -4.55 4.79 4.34
N ARG A 166 -3.86 5.42 5.30
CA ARG A 166 -3.39 4.72 6.51
C ARG A 166 -4.54 4.16 7.34
N ALA A 167 -5.64 4.91 7.46
CA ALA A 167 -6.83 4.44 8.16
C ALA A 167 -7.49 3.24 7.45
N ILE A 168 -7.57 3.24 6.11
CA ILE A 168 -8.05 2.09 5.34
C ILE A 168 -7.19 0.85 5.63
N VAL A 169 -5.87 0.98 5.58
CA VAL A 169 -4.94 -0.13 5.86
C VAL A 169 -5.15 -0.66 7.28
N ARG A 170 -5.27 0.21 8.29
CA ARG A 170 -5.53 -0.16 9.68
C ARG A 170 -6.84 -0.93 9.84
N LEU A 171 -7.93 -0.44 9.24
CA LEU A 171 -9.25 -1.10 9.31
C LEU A 171 -9.20 -2.50 8.69
N LEU A 172 -8.57 -2.66 7.54
CA LEU A 172 -8.40 -3.96 6.90
C LEU A 172 -7.45 -4.88 7.69
N ALA A 173 -6.43 -4.31 8.34
CA ALA A 173 -5.53 -5.08 9.19
C ALA A 173 -6.23 -5.71 10.40
N ALA A 174 -7.21 -5.05 10.98
CA ALA A 174 -7.95 -5.53 12.14
C ALA A 174 -8.92 -6.71 11.84
N LEU A 175 -9.20 -7.00 10.57
CA LEU A 175 -10.09 -8.10 10.17
C LEU A 175 -9.36 -9.45 10.26
N ASP A 176 -10.11 -10.52 10.56
CA ASP A 176 -9.63 -11.88 10.38
C ASP A 176 -9.50 -12.26 8.89
N ASP A 177 -8.74 -13.32 8.61
CA ASP A 177 -8.42 -13.72 7.23
C ASP A 177 -9.64 -14.20 6.44
N ALA A 178 -10.59 -14.88 7.10
CA ALA A 178 -11.80 -15.40 6.46
C ALA A 178 -12.73 -14.25 6.05
N THR A 179 -12.95 -13.30 6.95
CA THR A 179 -13.74 -12.09 6.70
C THR A 179 -13.11 -11.23 5.60
N LEU A 180 -11.81 -10.98 5.69
CA LEU A 180 -11.08 -10.20 4.66
C LEU A 180 -11.21 -10.87 3.29
N LYS A 181 -10.92 -12.18 3.18
CA LYS A 181 -10.98 -12.94 1.92
C LYS A 181 -12.40 -12.97 1.34
N GLY A 182 -13.38 -13.32 2.16
CA GLY A 182 -14.78 -13.44 1.72
C GLY A 182 -15.36 -12.11 1.24
N ARG A 183 -15.17 -11.04 2.02
CA ARG A 183 -15.69 -9.71 1.66
C ARG A 183 -14.93 -9.10 0.48
N THR A 184 -13.63 -9.33 0.34
CA THR A 184 -12.87 -8.88 -0.84
C THR A 184 -13.34 -9.58 -2.11
N ALA A 185 -13.61 -10.88 -2.07
CA ALA A 185 -14.13 -11.63 -3.21
C ALA A 185 -15.52 -11.14 -3.68
N ALA A 186 -16.32 -10.63 -2.76
CA ALA A 186 -17.65 -10.09 -3.04
C ALA A 186 -17.66 -8.65 -3.60
N LEU A 187 -16.52 -7.94 -3.60
CA LEU A 187 -16.45 -6.59 -4.15
C LEU A 187 -16.69 -6.60 -5.67
N PRO A 188 -17.55 -5.73 -6.21
CA PRO A 188 -17.72 -5.60 -7.64
C PRO A 188 -16.45 -5.10 -8.33
N ALA A 189 -16.35 -5.31 -9.64
CA ALA A 189 -15.31 -4.69 -10.44
C ALA A 189 -15.43 -3.17 -10.39
N GLY A 190 -14.31 -2.47 -10.28
CA GLY A 190 -14.26 -1.01 -10.15
C GLY A 190 -14.48 -0.48 -8.72
N ASP A 191 -14.65 -1.35 -7.71
CA ASP A 191 -14.78 -0.87 -6.33
C ASP A 191 -13.44 -0.31 -5.81
N PRO A 192 -13.40 0.96 -5.33
CA PRO A 192 -12.17 1.61 -4.90
C PRO A 192 -11.44 0.90 -3.75
N LEU A 193 -12.15 0.09 -2.95
CA LEU A 193 -11.54 -0.67 -1.87
C LEU A 193 -10.73 -1.86 -2.36
N TYR A 194 -11.03 -2.40 -3.55
CA TYR A 194 -10.48 -3.69 -3.98
C TYR A 194 -8.94 -3.73 -3.95
N ASN A 195 -8.28 -2.70 -4.46
CA ASN A 195 -6.82 -2.65 -4.48
C ASN A 195 -6.21 -2.57 -3.08
N PHE A 196 -6.83 -1.87 -2.14
CA PHE A 196 -6.40 -1.85 -0.73
C PHE A 196 -6.59 -3.22 -0.06
N ALA A 197 -7.75 -3.84 -0.27
CA ALA A 197 -8.05 -5.17 0.28
C ALA A 197 -7.15 -6.26 -0.32
N GLY A 198 -6.87 -6.20 -1.63
CA GLY A 198 -5.94 -7.08 -2.31
C GLY A 198 -4.51 -6.97 -1.76
N ARG A 199 -4.02 -5.75 -1.49
CA ARG A 199 -2.72 -5.55 -0.81
C ARG A 199 -2.70 -6.18 0.59
N ALA A 200 -3.80 -6.03 1.35
CA ALA A 200 -3.93 -6.65 2.66
C ALA A 200 -3.90 -8.19 2.57
N LEU A 201 -4.55 -8.79 1.56
CA LEU A 201 -4.49 -10.23 1.30
C LEU A 201 -3.05 -10.68 0.98
N ILE A 202 -2.39 -10.04 0.01
CA ILE A 202 -1.01 -10.40 -0.39
C ILE A 202 -0.04 -10.27 0.79
N SER A 203 -0.16 -9.21 1.61
CA SER A 203 0.71 -9.02 2.78
C SER A 203 0.57 -10.14 3.82
N ARG A 204 -0.56 -10.85 3.82
CA ARG A 204 -0.82 -12.02 4.67
C ARG A 204 -0.53 -13.35 3.96
N GLY A 205 0.00 -13.31 2.73
CA GLY A 205 0.22 -14.50 1.90
C GLY A 205 -1.07 -15.17 1.42
N LEU A 206 -2.21 -14.45 1.42
CA LEU A 206 -3.48 -14.95 0.91
C LEU A 206 -3.60 -14.67 -0.60
N GLY A 207 -4.22 -15.59 -1.34
CA GLY A 207 -4.44 -15.43 -2.77
C GLY A 207 -5.45 -14.33 -3.10
N LEU A 208 -5.22 -13.64 -4.22
CA LEU A 208 -6.17 -12.67 -4.76
C LEU A 208 -7.38 -13.37 -5.39
N PRO A 209 -8.62 -12.90 -5.18
CA PRO A 209 -9.79 -13.40 -5.90
C PRO A 209 -9.75 -13.12 -7.41
N ARG A 210 -9.16 -12.00 -7.81
CA ARG A 210 -8.91 -11.57 -9.18
C ARG A 210 -7.69 -10.63 -9.23
N ALA A 211 -7.18 -10.31 -10.41
CA ALA A 211 -6.09 -9.35 -10.58
C ALA A 211 -6.42 -8.00 -9.92
N PHE A 212 -5.39 -7.24 -9.55
CA PHE A 212 -5.54 -5.85 -9.13
C PHE A 212 -6.18 -5.02 -10.25
N GLU A 213 -7.03 -4.10 -9.86
CA GLU A 213 -7.65 -3.18 -10.80
C GLU A 213 -6.70 -2.05 -11.15
N ARG A 214 -6.69 -1.65 -12.41
CA ARG A 214 -5.89 -0.52 -12.87
C ARG A 214 -6.61 0.79 -12.53
N ASP A 215 -5.86 1.76 -12.03
CA ASP A 215 -6.26 3.15 -12.15
C ASP A 215 -6.28 3.53 -13.64
N ALA A 216 -7.30 4.27 -14.07
CA ALA A 216 -7.38 4.80 -15.42
C ALA A 216 -6.18 5.70 -15.79
N GLN A 217 -5.51 6.28 -14.78
CA GLN A 217 -4.29 7.06 -14.93
C GLN A 217 -3.03 6.20 -15.16
N TRP A 218 -3.11 4.88 -14.93
CA TRP A 218 -2.01 3.94 -15.09
C TRP A 218 -2.05 3.25 -16.45
N GLY A 219 -1.91 4.04 -17.52
CA GLY A 219 -1.88 3.58 -18.89
C GLY A 219 -0.46 3.28 -19.38
N PHE A 220 -0.25 2.10 -19.97
CA PHE A 220 0.95 1.86 -20.77
C PHE A 220 0.75 2.42 -22.16
N ASP A 221 1.63 3.30 -22.62
CA ASP A 221 1.72 3.59 -24.06
C ASP A 221 2.40 2.42 -24.77
N THR A 222 1.56 1.53 -25.29
CA THR A 222 2.03 0.33 -25.97
C THR A 222 2.24 0.56 -27.47
N SER A 223 1.95 1.75 -27.99
CA SER A 223 2.01 2.06 -29.42
C SER A 223 3.43 1.97 -30.00
N LYS A 224 4.44 2.23 -29.15
CA LYS A 224 5.87 2.23 -29.56
C LYS A 224 6.54 0.88 -29.43
N ARG A 225 5.87 -0.14 -28.89
CA ARG A 225 6.45 -1.46 -28.65
C ARG A 225 5.81 -2.52 -29.55
N PRO A 226 6.57 -3.51 -30.02
CA PRO A 226 5.99 -4.67 -30.68
C PRO A 226 4.93 -5.36 -29.83
N PRO A 227 4.01 -6.14 -30.42
CA PRO A 227 3.03 -6.92 -29.69
C PRO A 227 3.68 -7.82 -28.63
N ALA A 228 2.93 -8.11 -27.55
CA ALA A 228 3.39 -9.04 -26.53
C ALA A 228 3.45 -10.48 -27.07
N GLU A 229 4.42 -11.24 -26.62
CA GLU A 229 4.49 -12.69 -26.84
C GLU A 229 3.35 -13.41 -26.11
N ARG A 230 3.13 -14.69 -26.43
CA ARG A 230 2.05 -15.50 -25.82
C ARG A 230 2.11 -15.59 -24.30
N ASP A 231 3.33 -15.55 -23.73
CA ASP A 231 3.56 -15.58 -22.28
C ASP A 231 3.48 -14.19 -21.63
N GLY A 232 3.23 -13.14 -22.41
CA GLY A 232 3.16 -11.75 -21.98
C GLY A 232 4.50 -11.00 -22.02
N TYR A 233 5.56 -11.61 -22.56
CA TYR A 233 6.85 -10.95 -22.74
C TYR A 233 6.75 -9.76 -23.72
N ARG A 234 7.06 -8.57 -23.23
CA ARG A 234 7.00 -7.32 -24.01
C ARG A 234 8.00 -6.30 -23.49
N PRO A 235 9.32 -6.50 -23.72
CA PRO A 235 10.33 -5.55 -23.27
C PRO A 235 10.24 -4.23 -24.03
N PRO A 236 10.83 -3.14 -23.49
CA PRO A 236 11.00 -1.89 -24.20
C PRO A 236 11.83 -2.08 -25.48
N VAL A 237 11.87 -1.07 -26.33
CA VAL A 237 12.76 -1.03 -27.49
C VAL A 237 14.15 -0.55 -27.08
N LYS A 238 14.18 0.51 -26.26
CA LYS A 238 15.41 1.11 -25.73
C LYS A 238 15.28 1.38 -24.24
N LEU A 239 16.10 0.70 -23.45
CA LEU A 239 16.07 0.73 -21.98
C LEU A 239 17.16 1.63 -21.41
N GLY A 240 16.79 2.63 -20.63
CA GLY A 240 17.71 3.38 -19.79
C GLY A 240 17.86 2.73 -18.41
N VAL A 241 19.09 2.54 -17.94
CA VAL A 241 19.35 2.00 -16.59
C VAL A 241 20.06 3.07 -15.77
N LEU A 242 19.37 3.62 -14.78
CA LEU A 242 19.85 4.65 -13.87
C LEU A 242 20.32 4.01 -12.58
N LEU A 243 21.63 3.89 -12.42
CA LEU A 243 22.26 3.32 -11.21
C LEU A 243 23.41 4.20 -10.74
N PRO A 244 23.72 4.23 -9.45
CA PRO A 244 24.93 4.86 -8.93
C PRO A 244 26.15 4.00 -9.30
N ILE A 245 26.73 4.26 -10.47
CA ILE A 245 27.95 3.58 -10.95
C ILE A 245 29.16 4.11 -10.19
N THR A 246 29.12 5.39 -9.84
CA THR A 246 30.12 6.04 -8.97
C THR A 246 29.48 6.46 -7.64
N GLY A 247 30.31 6.94 -6.71
CA GLY A 247 29.85 7.42 -5.39
C GLY A 247 29.63 6.31 -4.35
N ASN A 248 29.04 6.69 -3.22
CA ASN A 248 28.95 5.83 -2.03
C ASN A 248 28.05 4.59 -2.20
N LEU A 249 27.12 4.61 -3.14
CA LEU A 249 26.20 3.50 -3.40
C LEU A 249 26.69 2.55 -4.51
N ALA A 250 27.85 2.80 -5.13
CA ALA A 250 28.36 2.00 -6.24
C ALA A 250 28.53 0.52 -5.88
N THR A 251 29.01 0.21 -4.68
CA THR A 251 29.18 -1.16 -4.19
C THR A 251 27.84 -1.91 -4.05
N VAL A 252 26.78 -1.21 -3.67
CA VAL A 252 25.42 -1.76 -3.56
C VAL A 252 24.77 -1.92 -4.94
N ALA A 253 25.05 -1.00 -5.86
CA ALA A 253 24.50 -1.01 -7.21
C ALA A 253 25.12 -2.09 -8.10
N ALA A 254 26.37 -2.48 -7.88
CA ALA A 254 27.05 -3.48 -8.72
C ALA A 254 26.31 -4.84 -8.75
N PRO A 255 25.89 -5.46 -7.63
CA PRO A 255 25.09 -6.69 -7.67
C PRO A 255 23.74 -6.50 -8.38
N VAL A 256 23.09 -5.35 -8.22
CA VAL A 256 21.82 -5.06 -8.90
C VAL A 256 22.01 -4.99 -10.42
N ARG A 257 23.06 -4.28 -10.87
CA ARG A 257 23.45 -4.23 -12.29
C ARG A 257 23.72 -5.63 -12.84
N ASP A 258 24.52 -6.41 -12.13
CA ASP A 258 24.95 -7.73 -12.59
C ASP A 258 23.77 -8.71 -12.66
N GLY A 259 22.82 -8.63 -11.70
CA GLY A 259 21.58 -9.40 -11.73
C GLY A 259 20.67 -9.00 -12.91
N LEU A 260 20.52 -7.70 -13.17
CA LEU A 260 19.76 -7.19 -14.32
C LEU A 260 20.37 -7.69 -15.63
N LEU A 261 21.69 -7.61 -15.76
CA LEU A 261 22.40 -8.09 -16.94
C LEU A 261 22.34 -9.62 -17.08
N ALA A 262 22.35 -10.37 -15.97
CA ALA A 262 22.16 -11.83 -16.02
C ALA A 262 20.80 -12.19 -16.62
N GLY A 263 19.72 -11.54 -16.19
CA GLY A 263 18.39 -11.72 -16.78
C GLY A 263 18.33 -11.29 -18.25
N TYR A 264 18.94 -10.16 -18.57
CA TYR A 264 19.02 -9.64 -19.95
C TYR A 264 19.77 -10.60 -20.89
N TYR A 265 20.90 -11.15 -20.48
CA TYR A 265 21.69 -12.06 -21.32
C TYR A 265 21.13 -13.48 -21.36
N ALA A 266 20.41 -13.93 -20.34
CA ALA A 266 19.71 -15.20 -20.37
C ALA A 266 18.52 -15.21 -21.34
N GLU A 267 17.98 -14.05 -21.70
CA GLU A 267 16.89 -13.93 -22.65
C GLU A 267 17.38 -14.14 -24.09
N THR A 268 16.77 -15.09 -24.79
CA THR A 268 17.11 -15.46 -26.17
C THR A 268 16.23 -14.77 -27.22
N ARG A 269 15.10 -14.22 -26.80
CA ARG A 269 14.17 -13.47 -27.65
C ARG A 269 14.64 -12.04 -27.87
N ARG A 270 13.77 -11.21 -28.47
CA ARG A 270 14.07 -9.79 -28.68
C ARG A 270 14.45 -9.10 -27.36
N ARG A 271 15.58 -8.45 -27.33
CA ARG A 271 16.09 -7.65 -26.22
C ARG A 271 16.13 -6.18 -26.58
N PRO A 272 15.93 -5.25 -25.64
CA PRO A 272 16.11 -3.82 -25.89
C PRO A 272 17.60 -3.47 -26.12
N GLU A 273 17.84 -2.33 -26.76
CA GLU A 273 19.11 -1.62 -26.58
C GLU A 273 19.17 -1.13 -25.12
N VAL A 274 20.26 -1.42 -24.41
CA VAL A 274 20.43 -1.01 -23.00
C VAL A 274 21.50 0.04 -22.90
N GLN A 275 21.20 1.15 -22.24
CA GLN A 275 22.15 2.22 -21.97
C GLN A 275 22.16 2.56 -20.46
N PHE A 276 23.35 2.62 -19.89
CA PHE A 276 23.55 2.96 -18.48
C PHE A 276 23.82 4.45 -18.29
N PHE A 277 23.19 5.03 -17.25
CA PHE A 277 23.35 6.42 -16.87
C PHE A 277 23.71 6.48 -15.39
N ASP A 278 24.86 7.06 -15.07
CA ASP A 278 25.34 7.19 -13.70
C ASP A 278 24.58 8.27 -12.95
N THR A 279 24.00 7.91 -11.81
CA THR A 279 23.30 8.84 -10.90
C THR A 279 24.22 9.38 -9.81
N ALA A 280 25.43 8.82 -9.66
CA ALA A 280 26.37 9.10 -8.58
C ALA A 280 25.76 8.96 -7.16
N GLY A 281 24.58 8.32 -7.02
CA GLY A 281 23.87 8.14 -5.75
C GLY A 281 23.31 9.42 -5.16
N THR A 282 23.01 10.42 -5.98
CA THR A 282 22.52 11.73 -5.52
C THR A 282 21.20 12.14 -6.19
N PRO A 283 20.32 12.91 -5.50
CA PRO A 283 19.09 13.43 -6.07
C PRO A 283 19.29 14.22 -7.36
N ALA A 284 20.30 15.09 -7.40
CA ALA A 284 20.63 15.89 -8.58
C ALA A 284 21.15 15.01 -9.72
N GLY A 285 22.02 14.01 -9.40
CA GLY A 285 22.53 13.04 -10.36
C GLY A 285 21.44 12.19 -10.97
N ALA A 286 20.46 11.75 -10.18
CA ALA A 286 19.32 10.97 -10.68
C ALA A 286 18.47 11.77 -11.68
N ASN A 287 18.16 13.02 -11.38
CA ASN A 287 17.43 13.90 -12.30
C ASN A 287 18.23 14.14 -13.59
N ALA A 288 19.54 14.42 -13.51
CA ALA A 288 20.40 14.65 -14.67
C ALA A 288 20.55 13.36 -15.53
N ALA A 289 20.69 12.19 -14.88
CA ALA A 289 20.75 10.89 -15.56
C ALA A 289 19.43 10.60 -16.29
N TYR A 290 18.29 10.90 -15.67
CA TYR A 290 16.97 10.75 -16.29
C TYR A 290 16.82 11.65 -17.53
N ASP A 291 17.19 12.94 -17.44
CA ASP A 291 17.10 13.86 -18.56
C ASP A 291 18.01 13.44 -19.73
N LYS A 292 19.20 12.90 -19.44
CA LYS A 292 20.08 12.29 -20.45
C LYS A 292 19.44 11.05 -21.11
N ALA A 293 18.80 10.20 -20.32
CA ALA A 293 18.11 9.01 -20.83
C ALA A 293 16.94 9.40 -21.76
N VAL A 294 16.13 10.39 -21.36
CA VAL A 294 15.05 10.93 -22.22
C VAL A 294 15.62 11.48 -23.51
N SER A 295 16.70 12.28 -23.44
CA SER A 295 17.37 12.87 -24.62
C SER A 295 17.97 11.81 -25.55
N ALA A 296 18.41 10.67 -24.99
CA ALA A 296 18.92 9.52 -25.74
C ALA A 296 17.79 8.69 -26.41
N GLY A 297 16.53 9.05 -26.19
CA GLY A 297 15.37 8.40 -26.82
C GLY A 297 15.00 7.05 -26.23
N VAL A 298 15.28 6.80 -24.93
CA VAL A 298 14.81 5.59 -24.25
C VAL A 298 13.28 5.62 -24.15
N ASP A 299 12.63 4.45 -24.19
CA ASP A 299 11.18 4.32 -24.05
C ASP A 299 10.77 3.74 -22.69
N TYR A 300 11.75 3.34 -21.88
CA TYR A 300 11.55 2.92 -20.49
C TYR A 300 12.84 3.09 -19.67
N VAL A 301 12.70 3.33 -18.36
CA VAL A 301 13.81 3.53 -17.44
C VAL A 301 13.71 2.56 -16.27
N VAL A 302 14.83 1.94 -15.88
CA VAL A 302 14.98 1.17 -14.63
C VAL A 302 15.92 1.92 -13.70
N GLY A 303 15.53 2.06 -12.43
CA GLY A 303 16.21 2.91 -11.47
C GLY A 303 15.44 4.23 -11.26
N PRO A 304 15.94 5.16 -10.43
CA PRO A 304 17.16 5.04 -9.64
C PRO A 304 17.04 4.08 -8.44
N LEU A 305 18.18 3.85 -7.75
CA LEU A 305 18.27 2.88 -6.65
C LEU A 305 18.14 3.51 -5.26
N GLY A 306 18.60 4.72 -5.05
CA GLY A 306 18.56 5.40 -3.76
C GLY A 306 17.17 5.99 -3.45
N ARG A 307 16.76 5.96 -2.17
CA ARG A 307 15.44 6.52 -1.76
C ARG A 307 15.29 7.99 -2.07
N ASP A 308 16.34 8.78 -1.79
CA ASP A 308 16.33 10.22 -2.03
C ASP A 308 16.36 10.52 -3.53
N GLU A 309 17.03 9.68 -4.32
CA GLU A 309 17.04 9.74 -5.78
C GLU A 309 15.62 9.50 -6.34
N VAL A 310 14.91 8.47 -5.84
CA VAL A 310 13.52 8.18 -6.21
C VAL A 310 12.59 9.32 -5.80
N SER A 311 12.77 9.86 -4.58
CA SER A 311 11.98 10.99 -4.10
C SER A 311 12.13 12.22 -4.99
N ALA A 312 13.37 12.55 -5.38
CA ALA A 312 13.65 13.69 -6.24
C ALA A 312 13.07 13.50 -7.66
N LEU A 313 13.14 12.29 -8.21
CA LEU A 313 12.58 12.01 -9.53
C LEU A 313 11.05 12.04 -9.51
N PHE A 314 10.41 11.44 -8.50
CA PHE A 314 8.94 11.41 -8.38
C PHE A 314 8.34 12.78 -7.99
N ALA A 315 9.13 13.65 -7.36
CA ALA A 315 8.72 15.04 -7.09
C ALA A 315 8.42 15.85 -8.36
N ARG A 316 8.92 15.42 -9.52
CA ARG A 316 8.61 16.04 -10.83
C ARG A 316 7.13 15.87 -11.22
N GLY A 317 6.40 14.92 -10.62
CA GLY A 317 5.00 14.65 -10.85
C GLY A 317 4.73 13.91 -12.17
N GLN A 318 5.01 14.54 -13.31
CA GLN A 318 4.90 13.91 -14.63
C GLN A 318 6.30 13.56 -15.17
N LEU A 319 6.43 12.37 -15.72
CA LEU A 319 7.65 11.86 -16.33
C LEU A 319 7.42 11.64 -17.83
N ALA A 320 8.33 12.16 -18.66
CA ALA A 320 8.27 12.01 -20.12
C ALA A 320 8.43 10.54 -20.57
N VAL A 321 9.17 9.76 -19.79
CA VAL A 321 9.40 8.32 -19.98
C VAL A 321 9.07 7.61 -18.66
N PRO A 322 8.28 6.53 -18.68
CA PRO A 322 7.92 5.80 -17.48
C PRO A 322 9.13 5.08 -16.86
N VAL A 323 9.07 4.90 -15.54
CA VAL A 323 10.19 4.44 -14.71
C VAL A 323 9.77 3.25 -13.86
N LEU A 324 10.62 2.21 -13.78
CA LEU A 324 10.64 1.24 -12.70
C LEU A 324 11.67 1.70 -11.65
N ALA A 325 11.23 2.44 -10.65
CA ALA A 325 12.09 2.85 -9.55
C ALA A 325 12.49 1.64 -8.69
N LEU A 326 13.77 1.55 -8.30
CA LEU A 326 14.30 0.43 -7.53
C LEU A 326 14.30 0.70 -6.01
N ASN A 327 13.45 1.61 -5.57
CA ASN A 327 13.19 1.89 -4.16
C ASN A 327 11.84 2.59 -4.01
N ARG A 328 11.43 2.80 -2.75
CA ARG A 328 10.29 3.65 -2.39
C ARG A 328 10.78 5.06 -2.07
N PRO A 329 10.04 6.11 -2.45
CA PRO A 329 10.35 7.47 -2.03
C PRO A 329 10.23 7.62 -0.51
N THR A 330 10.86 8.64 0.06
CA THR A 330 10.87 8.89 1.51
C THR A 330 9.49 9.23 2.08
N ASP A 331 8.64 9.86 1.27
CA ASP A 331 7.26 10.24 1.62
C ASP A 331 6.22 9.16 1.27
N ASN A 332 6.64 8.01 0.74
CA ASN A 332 5.79 6.90 0.29
C ASN A 332 4.72 7.29 -0.73
N LYS A 333 4.93 8.37 -1.49
CA LYS A 333 4.04 8.71 -2.61
C LYS A 333 3.98 7.58 -3.63
N ALA A 334 2.81 7.43 -4.25
CA ALA A 334 2.64 6.52 -5.37
C ALA A 334 3.53 6.94 -6.55
N PRO A 335 4.02 5.98 -7.34
CA PRO A 335 4.73 6.28 -8.58
C PRO A 335 3.90 7.16 -9.51
N PRO A 336 4.52 8.06 -10.28
CA PRO A 336 3.85 8.82 -11.34
C PRO A 336 3.18 7.89 -12.36
N SER A 337 2.20 8.41 -13.09
CA SER A 337 1.45 7.65 -14.11
C SER A 337 2.38 6.90 -15.06
N GLY A 338 2.06 5.63 -15.34
CA GLY A 338 2.87 4.74 -16.18
C GLY A 338 4.15 4.20 -15.52
N SER A 339 4.53 4.70 -14.35
CA SER A 339 5.72 4.27 -13.62
C SER A 339 5.37 3.24 -12.53
N ALA A 340 6.38 2.50 -12.08
CA ALA A 340 6.24 1.51 -11.02
C ALA A 340 7.37 1.65 -9.98
N GLY A 341 7.13 1.12 -8.78
CA GLY A 341 8.15 1.00 -7.74
C GLY A 341 8.39 -0.46 -7.37
N PHE A 342 9.63 -0.88 -7.31
CA PHE A 342 10.07 -2.19 -6.82
C PHE A 342 11.15 -1.99 -5.76
N SER A 343 11.04 -2.62 -4.60
CA SER A 343 11.97 -2.36 -3.49
C SER A 343 12.20 -3.58 -2.62
N LEU A 344 13.35 -3.59 -1.92
CA LEU A 344 13.65 -4.47 -0.80
C LEU A 344 13.56 -3.68 0.51
N ALA A 345 12.40 -3.05 0.75
CA ALA A 345 12.23 -2.18 1.92
C ALA A 345 12.27 -2.97 3.24
N PRO A 346 13.00 -2.50 4.25
CA PRO A 346 13.10 -3.19 5.55
C PRO A 346 11.76 -3.29 6.27
N GLU A 347 10.82 -2.39 6.00
CA GLU A 347 9.46 -2.46 6.51
C GLU A 347 8.73 -3.73 6.09
N ASP A 348 8.99 -4.24 4.88
CA ASP A 348 8.34 -5.44 4.38
C ASP A 348 8.75 -6.67 5.21
N ASP A 349 10.03 -6.77 5.60
CA ASP A 349 10.52 -7.82 6.50
C ASP A 349 9.82 -7.76 7.87
N GLY A 350 9.62 -6.56 8.41
CA GLY A 350 8.89 -6.35 9.68
C GLY A 350 7.43 -6.80 9.58
N ILE A 351 6.74 -6.40 8.52
CA ILE A 351 5.35 -6.82 8.28
C ILE A 351 5.25 -8.34 8.13
N MET A 352 6.12 -8.95 7.33
CA MET A 352 6.14 -10.39 7.11
C MET A 352 6.42 -11.18 8.39
N ALA A 353 7.36 -10.72 9.21
CA ALA A 353 7.65 -11.35 10.51
C ALA A 353 6.46 -11.27 11.47
N ALA A 354 5.73 -10.14 11.49
CA ALA A 354 4.52 -9.99 12.28
C ALA A 354 3.43 -10.97 11.84
N GLU A 355 3.14 -11.03 10.54
CA GLU A 355 2.14 -11.96 9.98
C GLU A 355 2.53 -13.43 10.20
N TYR A 356 3.82 -13.77 10.07
CA TYR A 356 4.32 -15.11 10.36
C TYR A 356 4.02 -15.55 11.80
N LEU A 357 4.30 -14.69 12.78
CA LEU A 357 4.06 -14.98 14.20
C LEU A 357 2.55 -15.05 14.51
N LEU A 358 1.77 -14.12 13.97
CA LEU A 358 0.32 -14.07 14.14
C LEU A 358 -0.39 -15.31 13.56
N SER A 359 0.05 -15.80 12.40
CA SER A 359 -0.50 -17.02 11.78
C SER A 359 -0.23 -18.28 12.61
N ARG A 360 0.72 -18.23 13.54
CA ARG A 360 1.06 -19.30 14.48
C ARG A 360 0.57 -19.01 15.90
N GLU A 361 -0.39 -18.09 16.03
CA GLU A 361 -1.01 -17.73 17.32
C GLU A 361 -0.01 -17.18 18.36
N ARG A 362 1.15 -16.66 17.92
CA ARG A 362 2.10 -15.99 18.78
C ARG A 362 1.64 -14.55 18.98
N ARG A 363 1.21 -14.24 20.19
CA ARG A 363 0.52 -12.98 20.51
C ARG A 363 1.30 -12.06 21.45
N ASN A 364 2.39 -12.54 22.08
CA ASN A 364 3.20 -11.78 23.02
C ASN A 364 4.68 -11.89 22.66
N VAL A 365 5.25 -10.84 22.03
CA VAL A 365 6.55 -10.91 21.37
C VAL A 365 7.55 -9.96 21.98
N LEU A 366 8.78 -10.46 22.26
CA LEU A 366 9.95 -9.64 22.53
C LEU A 366 10.62 -9.23 21.22
N ILE A 367 10.90 -7.94 21.06
CA ILE A 367 11.67 -7.40 19.94
C ILE A 367 13.13 -7.21 20.36
N VAL A 368 14.07 -7.73 19.57
CA VAL A 368 15.52 -7.44 19.72
C VAL A 368 16.04 -6.93 18.38
N GLY A 369 16.61 -5.74 18.35
CA GLY A 369 17.07 -5.18 17.07
C GLY A 369 18.06 -4.03 17.19
N THR A 370 18.67 -3.67 16.06
CA THR A 370 19.63 -2.57 15.98
C THR A 370 18.92 -1.21 15.93
N SER A 371 19.67 -0.16 16.31
CA SER A 371 19.17 1.22 16.33
C SER A 371 19.49 2.02 15.06
N ASP A 372 20.07 1.39 14.04
CA ASP A 372 20.27 2.03 12.73
C ASP A 372 18.92 2.32 12.02
N ASP A 373 18.95 3.06 10.93
CA ASP A 373 17.74 3.45 10.20
C ASP A 373 16.92 2.24 9.75
N ASN A 374 17.56 1.21 9.20
CA ASN A 374 16.89 -0.01 8.74
C ASN A 374 16.26 -0.76 9.90
N GLY A 375 16.98 -0.92 11.01
CA GLY A 375 16.47 -1.57 12.23
C GLY A 375 15.25 -0.84 12.79
N LYS A 376 15.32 0.49 12.91
CA LYS A 376 14.20 1.32 13.41
C LYS A 376 12.96 1.18 12.52
N ARG A 377 13.13 1.23 11.20
CA ARG A 377 12.03 1.11 10.23
C ARG A 377 11.40 -0.27 10.27
N THR A 378 12.22 -1.32 10.31
CA THR A 378 11.76 -2.72 10.45
C THR A 378 10.98 -2.93 11.74
N ILE A 379 11.53 -2.48 12.87
CA ILE A 379 10.90 -2.62 14.20
C ILE A 379 9.58 -1.86 14.25
N LYS A 380 9.56 -0.64 13.70
CA LYS A 380 8.32 0.14 13.63
C LYS A 380 7.25 -0.57 12.82
N ALA A 381 7.58 -1.05 11.63
CA ALA A 381 6.63 -1.74 10.76
C ALA A 381 6.12 -3.05 11.38
N PHE A 382 7.01 -3.81 12.04
CA PHE A 382 6.62 -4.99 12.80
C PHE A 382 5.63 -4.63 13.92
N ARG A 383 5.99 -3.66 14.77
CA ARG A 383 5.17 -3.25 15.91
C ARG A 383 3.79 -2.78 15.48
N ASP A 384 3.74 -1.88 14.50
CA ASP A 384 2.49 -1.34 13.99
C ASP A 384 1.59 -2.49 13.49
N ARG A 385 2.10 -3.37 12.61
CA ARG A 385 1.36 -4.50 12.07
C ARG A 385 0.93 -5.49 13.15
N PHE A 386 1.83 -5.82 14.08
CA PHE A 386 1.58 -6.82 15.12
C PHE A 386 0.49 -6.37 16.09
N THR A 387 0.54 -5.09 16.51
CA THR A 387 -0.45 -4.52 17.44
C THR A 387 -1.80 -4.26 16.77
N GLU A 388 -1.80 -3.78 15.52
CA GLU A 388 -3.04 -3.62 14.72
C GLU A 388 -3.81 -4.94 14.55
N ARG A 389 -3.10 -6.07 14.55
CA ARG A 389 -3.65 -7.42 14.44
C ARG A 389 -3.92 -8.09 15.81
N GLY A 390 -3.87 -7.33 16.90
CA GLY A 390 -4.18 -7.80 18.25
C GLY A 390 -3.03 -8.54 18.96
N GLY A 391 -1.79 -8.38 18.48
CA GLY A 391 -0.60 -8.84 19.20
C GLY A 391 -0.14 -7.83 20.25
N THR A 392 0.63 -8.28 21.21
CA THR A 392 1.23 -7.47 22.28
C THR A 392 2.76 -7.53 22.20
N VAL A 393 3.41 -6.39 22.26
CA VAL A 393 4.86 -6.31 22.35
C VAL A 393 5.26 -6.32 23.83
N ALA A 394 5.83 -7.43 24.30
CA ALA A 394 6.29 -7.59 25.70
C ALA A 394 7.38 -6.59 26.05
N GLY A 395 8.24 -6.26 25.10
CA GLY A 395 9.32 -5.30 25.26
C GLY A 395 10.16 -5.16 23.99
N SER A 396 11.10 -4.22 24.03
CA SER A 396 12.03 -3.97 22.93
C SER A 396 13.42 -3.70 23.49
N ILE A 397 14.40 -4.49 23.04
CA ILE A 397 15.81 -4.36 23.44
C ILE A 397 16.59 -3.87 22.22
N SER A 398 17.28 -2.75 22.38
CA SER A 398 18.20 -2.23 21.36
C SER A 398 19.60 -2.79 21.59
N VAL A 399 20.21 -3.30 20.52
CA VAL A 399 21.56 -3.88 20.57
C VAL A 399 22.47 -3.23 19.52
N ALA A 400 23.77 -3.25 19.78
CA ALA A 400 24.79 -2.94 18.79
C ALA A 400 25.04 -4.14 17.87
N ASP A 401 25.74 -3.94 16.74
CA ASP A 401 26.13 -5.01 15.81
C ASP A 401 26.97 -6.10 16.52
N ALA A 402 27.82 -5.70 17.47
CA ALA A 402 28.49 -6.60 18.41
C ALA A 402 27.85 -6.44 19.81
N PRO A 403 26.80 -7.22 20.12
CA PRO A 403 26.10 -7.08 21.38
C PRO A 403 26.98 -7.62 22.52
N GLY A 404 26.97 -6.90 23.63
CA GLY A 404 27.51 -7.40 24.88
C GLY A 404 26.61 -8.46 25.52
N ASP A 405 26.79 -8.71 26.83
CA ASP A 405 25.87 -9.56 27.60
C ASP A 405 24.57 -8.82 27.89
N ILE A 406 23.48 -9.29 27.31
CA ILE A 406 22.11 -8.82 27.56
C ILE A 406 21.23 -9.87 28.26
N GLY A 407 21.81 -10.96 28.73
CA GLY A 407 21.10 -12.08 29.34
C GLY A 407 20.18 -11.67 30.49
N ALA A 408 20.60 -10.71 31.32
CA ALA A 408 19.77 -10.17 32.40
C ALA A 408 18.53 -9.43 31.86
N GLN A 409 18.68 -8.64 30.78
CA GLN A 409 17.57 -7.94 30.14
C GLN A 409 16.60 -8.92 29.52
N LEU A 410 17.09 -9.96 28.84
CA LEU A 410 16.26 -10.99 28.20
C LEU A 410 15.38 -11.72 29.20
N ARG A 411 15.90 -12.08 30.39
CA ARG A 411 15.13 -12.76 31.44
C ARG A 411 13.92 -11.99 31.95
N ASN A 412 13.93 -10.65 31.85
CA ASN A 412 12.79 -9.81 32.23
C ASN A 412 11.57 -10.04 31.34
N TYR A 413 11.77 -10.63 30.17
CA TYR A 413 10.71 -10.86 29.17
C TYR A 413 10.41 -12.35 28.97
N GLY A 414 10.73 -13.19 29.97
CA GLY A 414 10.53 -14.64 29.87
C GLY A 414 9.08 -15.09 29.64
N THR A 415 8.09 -14.23 29.83
CA THR A 415 6.67 -14.48 29.51
C THR A 415 6.32 -14.32 28.04
N ALA A 416 7.18 -13.70 27.21
CA ALA A 416 6.96 -13.61 25.78
C ALA A 416 6.94 -15.02 25.15
N ASP A 417 6.05 -15.23 24.17
CA ASP A 417 5.87 -16.52 23.49
C ASP A 417 6.72 -16.65 22.21
N ALA A 418 7.29 -15.54 21.77
CA ALA A 418 8.18 -15.46 20.62
C ALA A 418 9.17 -14.31 20.70
N VAL A 419 10.20 -14.35 19.83
CA VAL A 419 11.20 -13.28 19.67
C VAL A 419 11.26 -12.87 18.21
N PHE A 420 11.20 -11.57 17.95
CA PHE A 420 11.52 -10.98 16.67
C PHE A 420 12.93 -10.38 16.69
N LEU A 421 13.78 -10.79 15.74
CA LEU A 421 15.18 -10.43 15.62
C LEU A 421 15.39 -9.50 14.41
N ALA A 422 15.39 -8.21 14.62
CA ALA A 422 15.72 -7.20 13.62
C ALA A 422 17.23 -6.92 13.60
N VAL A 423 18.02 -7.95 13.33
CA VAL A 423 19.50 -7.93 13.38
C VAL A 423 20.10 -8.71 12.22
N ARG A 424 21.40 -8.52 11.97
CA ARG A 424 22.18 -9.32 11.02
C ARG A 424 22.59 -10.66 11.61
N GLY A 425 23.01 -11.61 10.78
CA GLY A 425 23.36 -12.95 11.21
C GLY A 425 24.53 -13.03 12.19
N ASN A 426 25.55 -12.19 12.02
CA ASN A 426 26.67 -12.12 12.99
C ASN A 426 26.20 -11.65 14.39
N THR A 427 25.32 -10.68 14.45
CA THR A 427 24.69 -10.23 15.70
C THR A 427 23.78 -11.32 16.28
N ALA A 428 23.00 -11.98 15.43
CA ALA A 428 22.12 -13.09 15.85
C ALA A 428 22.90 -14.26 16.46
N ARG A 429 24.09 -14.60 15.91
CA ARG A 429 24.98 -15.63 16.51
C ARG A 429 25.38 -15.30 17.95
N ALA A 430 25.70 -14.05 18.22
CA ALA A 430 26.07 -13.62 19.57
C ALA A 430 24.86 -13.60 20.54
N LEU A 431 23.66 -13.39 20.00
CA LEU A 431 22.41 -13.36 20.78
C LEU A 431 21.80 -14.74 21.02
N ALA A 432 21.92 -15.67 20.07
CA ALA A 432 21.24 -16.97 20.12
C ALA A 432 21.55 -17.79 21.40
N PRO A 433 22.80 -17.89 21.89
CA PRO A 433 23.10 -18.56 23.16
C PRO A 433 22.47 -17.84 24.36
N GLN A 434 22.47 -16.51 24.37
CA GLN A 434 21.89 -15.70 25.43
C GLN A 434 20.37 -15.85 25.50
N LEU A 435 19.72 -15.90 24.35
CA LEU A 435 18.28 -16.20 24.21
C LEU A 435 17.95 -17.58 24.75
N ALA A 436 18.75 -18.61 24.42
CA ALA A 436 18.56 -19.95 24.92
C ALA A 436 18.66 -20.01 26.46
N LEU A 437 19.69 -19.39 27.04
CA LEU A 437 19.90 -19.31 28.50
C LEU A 437 18.82 -18.47 29.20
N ALA A 438 18.20 -17.52 28.53
CA ALA A 438 17.10 -16.72 29.07
C ALA A 438 15.72 -17.40 28.92
N GLY A 439 15.66 -18.67 28.45
CA GLY A 439 14.42 -19.44 28.33
C GLY A 439 13.68 -19.31 27.01
N PHE A 440 14.33 -18.83 25.96
CA PHE A 440 13.74 -18.69 24.62
C PHE A 440 14.10 -19.84 23.66
N ALA A 441 14.83 -20.87 24.10
CA ALA A 441 15.29 -21.97 23.24
C ALA A 441 14.13 -22.69 22.49
N GLY A 442 13.02 -22.95 23.19
CA GLY A 442 11.83 -23.62 22.62
C GLY A 442 10.76 -22.66 22.06
N LYS A 443 11.04 -21.35 22.05
CA LYS A 443 10.07 -20.36 21.57
C LYS A 443 10.30 -20.04 20.10
N SER A 444 9.24 -19.57 19.42
CA SER A 444 9.35 -19.11 18.03
C SER A 444 10.32 -17.94 17.92
N ARG A 445 11.28 -18.06 17.03
CA ARG A 445 12.29 -17.03 16.76
C ARG A 445 12.22 -16.68 15.28
N VAL A 446 11.94 -15.42 14.99
CA VAL A 446 11.79 -14.93 13.61
C VAL A 446 12.76 -13.79 13.39
N GLY A 447 13.52 -13.86 12.30
CA GLY A 447 14.44 -12.80 11.87
C GLY A 447 13.94 -12.09 10.61
N THR A 448 14.77 -11.17 10.14
CA THR A 448 14.60 -10.50 8.85
C THR A 448 15.44 -11.19 7.78
N SER A 449 15.26 -10.83 6.50
CA SER A 449 16.12 -11.27 5.40
C SER A 449 17.60 -10.89 5.58
N GLN A 450 17.92 -9.95 6.50
CA GLN A 450 19.28 -9.58 6.87
C GLN A 450 20.00 -10.66 7.71
N LEU A 451 19.28 -11.67 8.19
CA LEU A 451 19.83 -12.74 9.01
C LEU A 451 20.93 -13.55 8.28
N VAL A 452 20.94 -13.58 6.96
CA VAL A 452 21.99 -14.21 6.18
C VAL A 452 23.28 -13.38 6.09
N ALA A 453 23.25 -12.11 6.50
CA ALA A 453 24.43 -11.25 6.47
C ALA A 453 25.46 -11.67 7.51
N GLY A 454 26.66 -12.00 7.03
CA GLY A 454 27.75 -12.47 7.90
C GLY A 454 27.68 -13.94 8.27
N THR A 455 26.80 -14.73 7.63
CA THR A 455 26.72 -16.20 7.78
C THR A 455 27.45 -16.92 6.65
N GLY A 456 27.51 -18.25 6.70
CA GLY A 456 28.09 -19.10 5.66
C GLY A 456 29.19 -20.05 6.16
N LYS A 457 29.54 -19.97 7.45
CA LYS A 457 30.36 -20.97 8.13
C LYS A 457 29.45 -21.87 8.96
N VAL A 458 29.30 -23.11 8.51
CA VAL A 458 28.31 -24.06 9.09
C VAL A 458 28.48 -24.22 10.59
N GLU A 459 29.72 -24.33 11.05
CA GLU A 459 30.04 -24.54 12.47
C GLU A 459 29.62 -23.34 13.32
N ASP A 460 29.80 -22.12 12.81
CA ASP A 460 29.46 -20.88 13.51
C ASP A 460 27.92 -20.65 13.46
N ASP A 461 27.26 -21.13 12.41
CA ASP A 461 25.84 -20.90 12.15
C ASP A 461 24.90 -21.91 12.84
N LEU A 462 25.44 -23.00 13.42
CA LEU A 462 24.67 -23.98 14.19
C LEU A 462 23.80 -23.35 15.30
N VAL A 463 24.29 -22.29 15.91
CA VAL A 463 23.54 -21.58 16.97
C VAL A 463 22.29 -20.86 16.46
N LEU A 464 22.19 -20.67 15.15
CA LEU A 464 21.04 -20.04 14.48
C LEU A 464 19.92 -21.05 14.17
N ASP A 465 20.16 -22.36 14.36
CA ASP A 465 19.20 -23.40 14.03
C ASP A 465 17.81 -23.12 14.63
N GLY A 466 16.78 -23.25 13.80
CA GLY A 466 15.40 -22.98 14.16
C GLY A 466 14.98 -21.51 14.16
N ILE A 467 15.86 -20.56 13.82
CA ILE A 467 15.45 -19.18 13.54
C ILE A 467 14.90 -19.12 12.11
N VAL A 468 13.69 -18.63 11.99
CA VAL A 468 12.97 -18.52 10.70
C VAL A 468 13.09 -17.11 10.14
N TYR A 469 13.16 -16.97 8.83
CA TYR A 469 13.29 -15.65 8.19
C TYR A 469 12.80 -15.67 6.74
N PRO A 470 12.33 -14.52 6.19
CA PRO A 470 12.02 -14.41 4.77
C PRO A 470 13.30 -14.42 3.93
N SER A 471 13.29 -15.17 2.84
CA SER A 471 14.44 -15.38 1.96
C SER A 471 14.09 -15.23 0.49
N GLU A 472 15.07 -14.88 -0.34
CA GLU A 472 14.89 -14.84 -1.78
C GLU A 472 14.71 -16.27 -2.31
N THR A 473 13.71 -16.46 -3.18
CA THR A 473 13.40 -17.79 -3.76
C THR A 473 14.62 -18.40 -4.46
N TRP A 474 15.36 -17.58 -5.19
CA TRP A 474 16.55 -18.05 -5.90
C TRP A 474 17.63 -18.64 -4.98
N THR A 475 17.84 -18.03 -3.82
CA THR A 475 18.92 -18.44 -2.90
C THR A 475 18.66 -19.77 -2.20
N VAL A 476 17.41 -20.22 -2.13
CA VAL A 476 17.00 -21.41 -1.35
C VAL A 476 16.28 -22.48 -2.16
N LEU A 477 15.51 -22.10 -3.17
CA LEU A 477 14.73 -23.01 -4.01
C LEU A 477 15.22 -23.08 -5.46
N GLY A 478 16.03 -22.08 -5.90
CA GLY A 478 16.34 -21.90 -7.30
C GLY A 478 15.15 -21.29 -8.08
N VAL A 479 15.44 -20.81 -9.27
CA VAL A 479 14.44 -20.18 -10.17
C VAL A 479 14.76 -20.61 -11.60
N SER A 480 13.74 -20.99 -12.35
CA SER A 480 13.87 -21.34 -13.76
C SER A 480 14.47 -20.17 -14.57
N GLY A 481 15.46 -20.46 -15.40
CA GLY A 481 16.15 -19.46 -16.22
C GLY A 481 17.31 -18.74 -15.52
N LEU A 482 17.61 -19.09 -14.26
CA LEU A 482 18.77 -18.58 -13.53
C LEU A 482 19.57 -19.77 -12.96
N PRO A 483 20.89 -19.88 -13.22
CA PRO A 483 21.71 -20.94 -12.66
C PRO A 483 21.69 -20.93 -11.12
N ALA A 484 22.10 -22.04 -10.50
CA ALA A 484 22.15 -22.13 -9.04
C ALA A 484 23.10 -21.05 -8.45
N VAL A 485 22.78 -20.57 -7.24
CA VAL A 485 23.56 -19.53 -6.56
C VAL A 485 25.04 -19.90 -6.47
N SER A 486 25.35 -21.17 -6.14
CA SER A 486 26.74 -21.64 -6.05
C SER A 486 27.50 -21.53 -7.38
N GLU A 487 26.82 -21.79 -8.47
CA GLU A 487 27.40 -21.68 -9.82
C GLU A 487 27.67 -20.21 -10.19
N VAL A 488 26.67 -19.33 -10.02
CA VAL A 488 26.81 -17.90 -10.29
C VAL A 488 27.87 -17.28 -9.36
N ALA A 489 27.85 -17.61 -8.08
CA ALA A 489 28.80 -17.12 -7.09
C ALA A 489 30.26 -17.59 -7.36
N SER A 490 30.45 -18.69 -8.07
CA SER A 490 31.78 -19.13 -8.44
C SER A 490 32.47 -18.16 -9.41
N THR A 491 31.69 -17.56 -10.31
CA THR A 491 32.17 -16.65 -11.37
C THR A 491 31.96 -15.17 -11.05
N LEU A 492 30.88 -14.83 -10.36
CA LEU A 492 30.49 -13.45 -10.05
C LEU A 492 30.57 -13.18 -8.52
N PRO A 493 31.53 -12.39 -8.04
CA PRO A 493 31.61 -11.99 -6.63
C PRO A 493 30.36 -11.25 -6.14
N SER A 494 29.69 -10.53 -7.03
CA SER A 494 28.42 -9.81 -6.77
C SER A 494 27.21 -10.72 -6.46
N ALA A 495 27.34 -12.04 -6.66
CA ALA A 495 26.32 -13.02 -6.28
C ALA A 495 26.66 -13.80 -4.98
N ARG A 496 27.69 -13.38 -4.23
CA ARG A 496 28.15 -14.07 -3.01
C ARG A 496 27.55 -13.47 -1.74
N GLY A 497 27.20 -14.36 -0.81
CA GLY A 497 26.74 -13.95 0.52
C GLY A 497 25.57 -12.95 0.47
N PRO A 498 25.65 -11.84 1.22
CA PRO A 498 24.58 -10.83 1.25
C PRO A 498 24.29 -10.15 -0.10
N ALA A 499 25.28 -10.12 -1.01
CA ALA A 499 25.12 -9.54 -2.33
C ALA A 499 24.20 -10.37 -3.24
N ALA A 500 24.05 -11.67 -2.99
CA ALA A 500 23.14 -12.55 -3.73
C ALA A 500 21.68 -12.03 -3.71
N ARG A 501 21.26 -11.43 -2.62
CA ARG A 501 19.94 -10.79 -2.49
C ARG A 501 19.77 -9.62 -3.47
N LEU A 502 20.79 -8.77 -3.58
CA LEU A 502 20.78 -7.63 -4.50
C LEU A 502 20.92 -8.08 -5.96
N PHE A 503 21.64 -9.15 -6.22
CA PHE A 503 21.69 -9.79 -7.52
C PHE A 503 20.31 -10.32 -7.94
N ALA A 504 19.63 -11.07 -7.07
CA ALA A 504 18.26 -11.54 -7.30
C ALA A 504 17.29 -10.38 -7.56
N PHE A 505 17.45 -9.28 -6.84
CA PHE A 505 16.65 -8.06 -7.01
C PHE A 505 16.88 -7.43 -8.40
N GLY A 506 18.12 -7.35 -8.86
CA GLY A 506 18.45 -6.86 -10.20
C GLY A 506 17.89 -7.77 -11.30
N TYR A 507 17.96 -9.09 -11.13
CA TYR A 507 17.35 -10.05 -12.04
C TYR A 507 15.83 -9.83 -12.16
N ASP A 508 15.16 -9.63 -11.04
CA ASP A 508 13.72 -9.35 -11.05
C ASP A 508 13.39 -7.98 -11.63
N ALA A 509 14.25 -6.99 -11.46
CA ALA A 509 14.07 -5.68 -12.12
C ALA A 509 14.03 -5.82 -13.64
N TRP A 510 14.89 -6.65 -14.23
CA TRP A 510 14.81 -7.01 -15.66
C TRP A 510 13.49 -7.73 -15.96
N LYS A 511 13.15 -8.75 -15.18
CA LYS A 511 11.95 -9.55 -15.39
C LYS A 511 10.68 -8.70 -15.32
N ILE A 512 10.57 -7.82 -14.32
CA ILE A 512 9.47 -6.86 -14.22
C ILE A 512 9.41 -5.98 -15.46
N THR A 513 10.54 -5.42 -15.91
CA THR A 513 10.61 -4.56 -17.09
C THR A 513 10.06 -5.26 -18.35
N ALA A 514 10.38 -6.54 -18.51
CA ALA A 514 9.96 -7.33 -19.66
C ALA A 514 8.50 -7.80 -19.59
N TYR A 515 7.93 -7.95 -18.38
CA TYR A 515 6.60 -8.49 -18.15
C TYR A 515 5.64 -7.51 -17.42
N LEU A 516 5.95 -6.22 -17.39
CA LEU A 516 5.18 -5.25 -16.62
C LEU A 516 3.70 -5.19 -17.03
N GLU A 517 3.42 -5.27 -18.32
CA GLU A 517 2.04 -5.35 -18.83
C GLU A 517 1.30 -6.60 -18.34
N LYS A 518 1.96 -7.76 -18.38
CA LYS A 518 1.41 -9.00 -17.86
C LYS A 518 1.11 -8.89 -16.36
N LEU A 519 2.04 -8.33 -15.59
CA LEU A 519 1.81 -8.06 -14.16
C LEU A 519 0.60 -7.15 -13.92
N ALA A 520 0.41 -6.16 -14.79
CA ALA A 520 -0.70 -5.23 -14.68
C ALA A 520 -2.05 -5.81 -15.13
N THR A 521 -2.06 -6.81 -16.03
CA THR A 521 -3.29 -7.33 -16.65
C THR A 521 -3.61 -8.78 -16.25
N GLY A 522 -2.62 -9.53 -15.74
CA GLY A 522 -2.74 -10.95 -15.50
C GLY A 522 -3.54 -11.26 -14.24
N SER A 523 -4.48 -12.22 -14.34
CA SER A 523 -5.19 -12.80 -13.20
C SER A 523 -4.42 -13.97 -12.56
N ASP A 524 -3.25 -14.33 -13.09
CA ASP A 524 -2.59 -15.63 -12.88
C ASP A 524 -1.69 -15.68 -11.64
N GLY A 525 -2.05 -15.00 -10.57
CA GLY A 525 -1.34 -15.16 -9.29
C GLY A 525 0.05 -14.52 -9.20
N GLY A 526 0.47 -13.74 -10.20
CA GLY A 526 1.74 -13.03 -10.18
C GLY A 526 2.83 -13.63 -11.06
N LEU A 527 4.01 -13.03 -11.06
CA LEU A 527 5.19 -13.44 -11.80
C LEU A 527 6.21 -14.08 -10.84
N HIS A 528 6.62 -15.33 -11.10
CA HIS A 528 7.66 -15.98 -10.30
C HIS A 528 9.02 -15.33 -10.57
N GLY A 529 9.54 -14.65 -9.56
CA GLY A 529 10.82 -13.95 -9.59
C GLY A 529 11.91 -14.65 -8.75
N ALA A 530 13.12 -14.11 -8.83
CA ALA A 530 14.26 -14.55 -8.04
C ALA A 530 14.12 -14.15 -6.56
N THR A 531 13.45 -13.03 -6.28
CA THR A 531 13.20 -12.55 -4.91
C THR A 531 11.92 -13.08 -4.30
N GLY A 532 11.03 -13.69 -5.09
CA GLY A 532 9.73 -14.17 -4.65
C GLY A 532 8.69 -14.12 -5.77
N THR A 533 7.44 -14.35 -5.43
CA THR A 533 6.33 -14.08 -6.35
C THR A 533 6.03 -12.59 -6.36
N LEU A 534 5.97 -12.02 -7.55
CA LEU A 534 5.83 -10.58 -7.80
C LEU A 534 4.41 -10.25 -8.25
N HIS A 535 3.80 -9.24 -7.65
CA HIS A 535 2.48 -8.73 -8.00
C HIS A 535 2.55 -7.22 -8.19
N LEU A 536 1.96 -6.69 -9.24
CA LEU A 536 1.80 -5.24 -9.38
C LEU A 536 0.48 -4.84 -8.76
N ASP A 537 0.52 -4.00 -7.71
CA ASP A 537 -0.69 -3.47 -7.09
C ASP A 537 -1.33 -2.35 -7.92
N GLY A 538 -2.57 -1.98 -7.57
CA GLY A 538 -3.28 -0.91 -8.27
C GLY A 538 -2.72 0.51 -8.04
N PHE A 539 -1.65 0.64 -7.25
CA PHE A 539 -0.99 1.91 -6.93
C PHE A 539 0.40 2.04 -7.58
N GLY A 540 0.75 1.09 -8.45
CA GLY A 540 2.03 1.10 -9.15
C GLY A 540 3.19 0.49 -8.37
N ASN A 541 2.95 -0.22 -7.25
CA ASN A 541 4.04 -0.87 -6.52
C ASN A 541 4.11 -2.35 -6.85
N VAL A 542 5.29 -2.85 -7.10
CA VAL A 542 5.54 -4.29 -7.20
C VAL A 542 5.70 -4.85 -5.79
N LEU A 543 4.71 -5.62 -5.37
CA LEU A 543 4.71 -6.36 -4.12
C LEU A 543 5.44 -7.68 -4.31
N ARG A 544 6.10 -8.14 -3.27
CA ARG A 544 6.89 -9.36 -3.26
C ARG A 544 6.41 -10.32 -2.17
N THR A 545 6.16 -11.57 -2.53
CA THR A 545 5.94 -12.66 -1.58
C THR A 545 7.16 -13.57 -1.63
N PRO A 546 8.11 -13.46 -0.66
CA PRO A 546 9.35 -14.23 -0.65
C PRO A 546 9.11 -15.67 -0.23
N ALA A 547 10.13 -16.51 -0.41
CA ALA A 547 10.20 -17.80 0.26
C ALA A 547 10.51 -17.62 1.77
N TRP A 548 10.34 -18.68 2.53
CA TRP A 548 10.72 -18.73 3.93
C TRP A 548 11.78 -19.79 4.16
N SER A 549 12.72 -19.49 5.03
CA SER A 549 13.82 -20.38 5.40
C SER A 549 14.03 -20.43 6.89
N THR A 550 14.69 -21.49 7.33
CA THR A 550 15.25 -21.62 8.67
C THR A 550 16.69 -22.07 8.58
N PHE A 551 17.46 -21.91 9.64
CA PHE A 551 18.74 -22.60 9.76
C PHE A 551 18.49 -24.02 10.27
N SER A 552 19.13 -25.00 9.64
CA SER A 552 19.13 -26.41 10.04
C SER A 552 20.50 -27.02 9.78
N GLY A 553 21.15 -27.51 10.84
CA GLY A 553 22.54 -27.95 10.80
C GLY A 553 23.48 -26.84 10.33
N GLY A 554 23.26 -25.60 10.76
CA GLY A 554 24.04 -24.41 10.40
C GLY A 554 23.89 -23.97 8.93
N ARG A 555 22.86 -24.47 8.22
CA ARG A 555 22.64 -24.12 6.79
C ARG A 555 21.25 -23.54 6.58
N PRO A 556 21.10 -22.52 5.74
CA PRO A 556 19.81 -22.07 5.25
C PRO A 556 19.05 -23.23 4.56
N THR A 557 17.86 -23.52 5.04
CA THR A 557 16.99 -24.59 4.52
C THR A 557 15.59 -24.02 4.29
N PRO A 558 15.00 -24.21 3.09
CA PRO A 558 13.65 -23.72 2.84
C PRO A 558 12.64 -24.44 3.73
N ILE A 559 11.62 -23.71 4.18
CA ILE A 559 10.46 -24.28 4.84
C ILE A 559 9.29 -24.29 3.86
N ALA A 560 8.62 -25.45 3.74
CA ALA A 560 7.57 -25.67 2.75
C ALA A 560 6.34 -24.78 2.99
N ASP A 561 6.15 -24.32 4.21
CA ASP A 561 5.01 -23.53 4.62
C ASP A 561 5.48 -22.30 5.38
N GLY A 562 5.47 -21.17 4.71
CA GLY A 562 5.68 -19.85 5.33
C GLY A 562 4.51 -19.42 6.23
N ARG A 563 3.51 -20.28 6.40
CA ARG A 563 2.31 -20.04 7.21
C ARG A 563 2.33 -20.89 8.48
#